data_2c4d44bb44a245b0f03fff462e64229f
#
_entry.id   2c4d44bb44a245b0f03fff462e64229f
#
_cell.length_a   1.000
_cell.length_b   1.000
_cell.length_c   1.000
_cell.angle_alpha   90.00
_cell.angle_beta   90.00
_cell.angle_gamma   90.00
#
_symmetry.space_group_name_H-M   'P 1'
#
loop_
_entity.id
_entity.type
_entity.pdbx_description
1 polymer ?
#
loop_
_entity_poly.entity_id
_entity_poly.type
_entity_poly.pdbx_seq_one_letter_code
_entity_poly.pdbx_strand_id
1 'polypeptide(L)'
;WKLSLAGTVSFFNNPGYSEVPGTVDGAGSIEDNLGEIPNYRAVADAQTFTYGAALGFDRYFDVKFVKNMLVYTGLRVGFAYGQNQMKYDEWTSMGKSIAETSSLRGAWTFGVDYFVAPKMFLGISVDPVSYTYNLTTYVPQEGLGNLSADSHKISAFARPTLRVGFKF
;
A
#
# COMPACT_ATOMS: atom_id res chain seq x y z
N TRP A 1 -9.74 1.94 28.48
CA TRP A 1 -8.91 2.52 27.43
C TRP A 1 -8.01 1.46 26.81
N LYS A 2 -7.76 1.55 25.53
CA LYS A 2 -6.83 0.67 24.82
C LYS A 2 -5.97 1.49 23.88
N LEU A 3 -4.66 1.28 23.96
CA LEU A 3 -3.71 1.75 22.98
C LEU A 3 -3.38 0.60 22.02
N SER A 4 -3.32 0.86 20.73
CA SER A 4 -2.92 -0.11 19.72
C SER A 4 -1.79 0.45 18.88
N LEU A 5 -0.82 -0.41 18.58
CA LEU A 5 0.31 -0.13 17.70
C LEU A 5 0.29 -1.20 16.61
N ALA A 6 0.47 -0.79 15.37
CA ALA A 6 0.65 -1.68 14.25
C ALA A 6 1.81 -1.19 13.39
N GLY A 7 2.53 -2.12 12.79
CA GLY A 7 3.60 -1.86 11.85
C GLY A 7 3.54 -2.82 10.68
N THR A 8 4.00 -2.38 9.54
CA THR A 8 4.15 -3.20 8.34
C THR A 8 5.46 -2.89 7.64
N VAL A 9 6.11 -3.93 7.16
CA VAL A 9 7.27 -3.82 6.27
C VAL A 9 7.06 -4.84 5.16
N SER A 10 7.24 -4.42 3.92
CA SER A 10 7.13 -5.29 2.76
C SER A 10 8.28 -4.97 1.80
N PHE A 11 8.93 -6.00 1.34
CA PHE A 11 9.91 -5.92 0.27
C PHE A 11 9.51 -6.91 -0.83
N PHE A 12 9.45 -6.43 -2.03
CA PHE A 12 9.16 -7.23 -3.20
C PHE A 12 10.22 -6.94 -4.26
N ASN A 13 10.81 -7.99 -4.81
CA ASN A 13 11.75 -7.91 -5.91
C ASN A 13 11.25 -8.76 -7.07
N ASN A 14 11.08 -8.14 -8.22
CA ASN A 14 10.80 -8.81 -9.48
C ASN A 14 12.01 -8.61 -10.38
N PRO A 15 12.81 -9.65 -10.65
CA PRO A 15 14.01 -9.51 -11.48
C PRO A 15 13.72 -9.18 -12.94
N GLY A 16 12.44 -9.09 -13.30
CA GLY A 16 12.03 -8.86 -14.69
C GLY A 16 12.18 -10.11 -15.55
N TYR A 17 12.09 -9.90 -16.82
CA TYR A 17 12.35 -10.93 -17.83
C TYR A 17 13.53 -10.49 -18.69
N SER A 18 14.38 -11.44 -19.02
CA SER A 18 15.44 -11.25 -20.01
C SER A 18 14.87 -10.86 -21.37
N GLU A 19 15.69 -10.31 -22.21
CA GLU A 19 15.32 -10.01 -23.58
C GLU A 19 14.71 -11.22 -24.28
N VAL A 20 13.59 -10.99 -24.96
CA VAL A 20 12.93 -12.03 -25.75
C VAL A 20 13.42 -11.86 -27.19
N PRO A 21 14.07 -12.89 -27.76
CA PRO A 21 14.53 -12.81 -29.13
C PRO A 21 13.36 -12.66 -30.10
N GLY A 22 13.47 -11.70 -31.00
CA GLY A 22 12.56 -11.54 -32.13
C GLY A 22 13.02 -12.32 -33.35
N THR A 23 12.45 -11.99 -34.48
CA THR A 23 12.81 -12.59 -35.78
C THR A 23 13.75 -11.70 -36.60
N VAL A 24 14.12 -10.55 -36.06
CA VAL A 24 14.95 -9.54 -36.72
C VAL A 24 16.17 -9.19 -35.90
N ASP A 25 17.35 -9.23 -36.47
CA ASP A 25 18.61 -8.88 -35.81
C ASP A 25 18.84 -7.33 -35.69
N GLY A 26 17.84 -6.52 -35.93
CA GLY A 26 17.87 -5.08 -35.71
C GLY A 26 18.71 -4.25 -36.72
N ALA A 27 19.19 -4.88 -37.78
CA ALA A 27 20.11 -4.27 -38.77
C ALA A 27 19.50 -3.94 -40.15
N GLY A 28 18.18 -3.82 -40.23
CA GLY A 28 17.49 -3.52 -41.49
C GLY A 28 16.66 -2.23 -41.45
N SER A 29 16.24 -1.74 -42.63
CA SER A 29 15.24 -0.68 -42.71
C SER A 29 13.88 -1.20 -42.29
N ILE A 30 12.97 -0.31 -41.86
CA ILE A 30 11.59 -0.72 -41.49
C ILE A 30 10.88 -1.41 -42.66
N GLU A 31 11.22 -1.02 -43.89
CA GLU A 31 10.64 -1.59 -45.11
C GLU A 31 11.10 -3.02 -45.38
N ASP A 32 12.32 -3.35 -45.01
CA ASP A 32 12.89 -4.69 -45.19
C ASP A 32 12.37 -5.69 -44.12
N ASN A 33 11.86 -5.19 -43.01
CA ASN A 33 11.45 -5.96 -41.82
C ASN A 33 9.91 -5.99 -41.62
N LEU A 34 9.13 -5.62 -42.62
CA LEU A 34 7.68 -5.66 -42.55
C LEU A 34 7.18 -7.11 -42.27
N GLY A 35 6.55 -7.29 -41.09
CA GLY A 35 6.05 -8.58 -40.62
C GLY A 35 7.00 -9.37 -39.73
N GLU A 36 8.20 -8.86 -39.46
CA GLU A 36 9.16 -9.45 -38.52
C GLU A 36 9.05 -8.82 -37.14
N ILE A 37 9.34 -9.59 -36.09
CA ILE A 37 9.27 -9.12 -34.71
C ILE A 37 10.68 -8.79 -34.23
N PRO A 38 10.97 -7.53 -33.82
CA PRO A 38 12.26 -7.19 -33.26
C PRO A 38 12.45 -7.80 -31.86
N ASN A 39 13.71 -7.92 -31.44
CA ASN A 39 13.99 -8.24 -30.04
C ASN A 39 13.33 -7.23 -29.12
N TYR A 40 12.72 -7.70 -28.04
CA TYR A 40 12.07 -6.83 -27.09
C TYR A 40 12.29 -7.31 -25.65
N ARG A 41 12.28 -6.35 -24.73
CA ARG A 41 12.28 -6.62 -23.30
C ARG A 41 10.88 -6.38 -22.74
N ALA A 42 10.30 -7.42 -22.18
CA ALA A 42 8.91 -7.37 -21.72
C ALA A 42 8.75 -6.64 -20.40
N VAL A 43 9.64 -6.84 -19.43
CA VAL A 43 9.52 -6.31 -18.06
C VAL A 43 10.89 -5.96 -17.51
N ALA A 44 11.01 -4.73 -17.00
CA ALA A 44 12.20 -4.26 -16.28
C ALA A 44 12.33 -4.92 -14.90
N ASP A 45 13.53 -4.93 -14.33
CA ASP A 45 13.74 -5.24 -12.91
C ASP A 45 13.00 -4.20 -12.06
N ALA A 46 12.13 -4.66 -11.18
CA ALA A 46 11.32 -3.81 -10.32
C ALA A 46 11.49 -4.21 -8.86
N GLN A 47 11.85 -3.23 -8.03
CA GLN A 47 11.97 -3.40 -6.59
C GLN A 47 10.97 -2.49 -5.89
N THR A 48 10.15 -3.06 -5.02
CA THR A 48 9.21 -2.31 -4.20
C THR A 48 9.54 -2.50 -2.74
N PHE A 49 9.72 -1.41 -2.05
CA PHE A 49 9.89 -1.36 -0.60
C PHE A 49 8.78 -0.53 0.03
N THR A 50 8.13 -1.08 1.05
CA THR A 50 7.06 -0.37 1.77
C THR A 50 7.22 -0.58 3.26
N TYR A 51 7.07 0.49 4.03
CA TYR A 51 6.96 0.41 5.48
C TYR A 51 5.87 1.36 5.97
N GLY A 52 5.30 1.03 7.13
CA GLY A 52 4.28 1.87 7.74
C GLY A 52 4.13 1.58 9.23
N ALA A 53 3.59 2.56 9.92
CA ALA A 53 3.23 2.46 11.32
C ALA A 53 1.87 3.11 11.57
N ALA A 54 1.11 2.57 12.50
CA ALA A 54 -0.16 3.14 12.91
C ALA A 54 -0.32 3.07 14.42
N LEU A 55 -0.91 4.12 14.97
CA LEU A 55 -1.30 4.25 16.36
C LEU A 55 -2.82 4.34 16.45
N GLY A 56 -3.38 3.71 17.47
CA GLY A 56 -4.81 3.81 17.75
C GLY A 56 -5.07 3.94 19.24
N PHE A 57 -6.07 4.74 19.56
CA PHE A 57 -6.50 4.99 20.91
C PHE A 57 -8.02 4.81 20.99
N ASP A 58 -8.46 3.83 21.79
CA ASP A 58 -9.87 3.44 21.94
C ASP A 58 -10.37 3.68 23.35
N ARG A 59 -11.58 4.18 23.46
CA ARG A 59 -12.37 4.25 24.70
C ARG A 59 -13.49 3.23 24.64
N TYR A 60 -13.54 2.36 25.63
CA TYR A 60 -14.55 1.32 25.78
C TYR A 60 -15.68 1.76 26.72
N PHE A 61 -16.87 1.27 26.39
CA PHE A 61 -18.10 1.52 27.16
C PHE A 61 -18.84 0.19 27.34
N ASP A 62 -19.31 -0.05 28.57
CA ASP A 62 -20.16 -1.19 28.87
C ASP A 62 -21.57 -0.96 28.34
N VAL A 63 -22.12 -1.96 27.68
CA VAL A 63 -23.50 -1.93 27.21
C VAL A 63 -24.39 -2.59 28.23
N LYS A 64 -25.19 -1.80 28.96
CA LYS A 64 -26.04 -2.30 30.07
C LYS A 64 -27.11 -3.32 29.64
N PHE A 65 -27.52 -3.29 28.36
CA PHE A 65 -28.61 -4.12 27.86
C PHE A 65 -28.14 -5.49 27.34
N VAL A 66 -26.86 -5.67 27.06
CA VAL A 66 -26.31 -6.93 26.55
C VAL A 66 -25.12 -7.32 27.40
N LYS A 67 -25.25 -8.45 28.10
CA LYS A 67 -24.14 -9.00 28.87
C LYS A 67 -23.00 -9.40 27.93
N ASN A 68 -21.76 -9.23 28.38
CA ASN A 68 -20.54 -9.58 27.65
C ASN A 68 -20.27 -8.79 26.36
N MET A 69 -20.88 -7.62 26.19
CA MET A 69 -20.66 -6.75 25.05
C MET A 69 -20.00 -5.43 25.48
N LEU A 70 -18.92 -5.06 24.80
CA LEU A 70 -18.26 -3.79 24.93
C LEU A 70 -18.36 -3.05 23.60
N VAL A 71 -18.77 -1.80 23.65
CA VAL A 71 -18.71 -0.88 22.51
C VAL A 71 -17.51 0.03 22.68
N TYR A 72 -16.85 0.38 21.64
CA TYR A 72 -15.75 1.32 21.70
C TYR A 72 -15.78 2.32 20.55
N THR A 73 -15.21 3.46 20.80
CA THR A 73 -14.90 4.45 19.78
C THR A 73 -13.45 4.90 19.96
N GLY A 74 -12.78 5.25 18.87
CA GLY A 74 -11.39 5.62 18.95
C GLY A 74 -10.89 6.37 17.72
N LEU A 75 -9.67 6.83 17.83
CA LEU A 75 -8.95 7.50 16.75
C LEU A 75 -7.78 6.62 16.29
N ARG A 76 -7.54 6.63 15.00
CA ARG A 76 -6.41 5.95 14.34
C ARG A 76 -5.62 6.96 13.56
N VAL A 77 -4.31 6.93 13.70
CA VAL A 77 -3.39 7.69 12.85
C VAL A 77 -2.36 6.71 12.30
N GLY A 78 -2.11 6.78 11.00
CA GLY A 78 -1.16 5.91 10.34
C GLY A 78 -0.34 6.66 9.31
N PHE A 79 0.91 6.28 9.22
CA PHE A 79 1.83 6.72 8.19
C PHE A 79 2.33 5.50 7.42
N ALA A 80 2.45 5.63 6.11
CA ALA A 80 3.10 4.64 5.26
C ALA A 80 3.96 5.34 4.22
N TYR A 81 5.09 4.70 3.92
CA TYR A 81 5.98 5.10 2.84
C TYR A 81 6.23 3.91 1.94
N GLY A 82 6.17 4.12 0.65
CA GLY A 82 6.48 3.14 -0.36
C GLY A 82 7.42 3.72 -1.41
N GLN A 83 8.38 2.93 -1.82
CA GLN A 83 9.28 3.25 -2.93
C GLN A 83 9.22 2.11 -3.95
N ASN A 84 9.01 2.47 -5.20
CA ASN A 84 9.10 1.55 -6.34
C ASN A 84 10.22 2.03 -7.25
N GLN A 85 11.16 1.14 -7.54
CA GLN A 85 12.27 1.39 -8.43
C GLN A 85 12.15 0.46 -9.62
N MET A 86 12.30 1.00 -10.82
CA MET A 86 12.41 0.23 -12.05
C MET A 86 13.76 0.50 -12.69
N LYS A 87 14.50 -0.56 -13.02
CA LYS A 87 15.82 -0.50 -13.61
C LYS A 87 15.80 -1.15 -14.99
N TYR A 88 16.30 -0.42 -15.99
CA TYR A 88 16.43 -0.88 -17.37
C TYR A 88 17.91 -1.11 -17.66
N ASP A 89 18.37 -2.37 -17.68
CA ASP A 89 19.79 -2.69 -17.71
C ASP A 89 20.51 -2.34 -19.03
N GLU A 90 19.80 -2.33 -20.14
CA GLU A 90 20.42 -2.14 -21.47
C GLU A 90 20.27 -0.74 -22.05
N TRP A 91 19.38 0.07 -21.49
CA TRP A 91 19.16 1.43 -21.95
C TRP A 91 19.83 2.40 -21.00
N THR A 92 21.12 2.60 -21.16
CA THR A 92 21.90 3.56 -20.37
C THR A 92 21.34 4.98 -20.43
N SER A 93 20.56 5.31 -21.47
CA SER A 93 19.86 6.59 -21.60
C SER A 93 18.58 6.68 -20.77
N MET A 94 17.94 5.57 -20.41
CA MET A 94 16.70 5.59 -19.59
C MET A 94 16.94 5.54 -18.09
N GLY A 95 18.10 5.02 -17.66
CA GLY A 95 18.50 5.03 -16.26
C GLY A 95 17.53 4.28 -15.35
N LYS A 96 17.41 4.76 -14.13
CA LYS A 96 16.58 4.23 -13.06
C LYS A 96 15.42 5.18 -12.80
N SER A 97 14.18 4.70 -12.93
CA SER A 97 13.02 5.45 -12.48
C SER A 97 12.65 5.09 -11.04
N ILE A 98 12.27 6.10 -10.26
CA ILE A 98 11.89 5.96 -8.86
C ILE A 98 10.53 6.61 -8.67
N ALA A 99 9.60 5.86 -8.08
CA ALA A 99 8.32 6.39 -7.61
C ALA A 99 8.27 6.24 -6.09
N GLU A 100 8.07 7.33 -5.40
CA GLU A 100 7.96 7.39 -3.95
C GLU A 100 6.56 7.85 -3.57
N THR A 101 5.94 7.18 -2.61
CA THR A 101 4.63 7.55 -2.10
C THR A 101 4.68 7.62 -0.59
N SER A 102 4.38 8.80 -0.05
CA SER A 102 4.14 9.01 1.37
C SER A 102 2.64 9.11 1.62
N SER A 103 2.13 8.38 2.59
CA SER A 103 0.71 8.34 2.92
C SER A 103 0.50 8.63 4.40
N LEU A 104 -0.36 9.59 4.71
CA LEU A 104 -0.82 9.88 6.06
C LEU A 104 -2.32 9.63 6.14
N ARG A 105 -2.75 8.84 7.12
CA ARG A 105 -4.15 8.52 7.34
C ARG A 105 -4.59 8.86 8.75
N GLY A 106 -5.71 9.56 8.86
CA GLY A 106 -6.49 9.73 10.08
C GLY A 106 -7.85 9.05 9.95
N ALA A 107 -8.31 8.37 10.99
CA ALA A 107 -9.63 7.75 10.98
C ALA A 107 -10.28 7.81 12.36
N TRP A 108 -11.58 7.98 12.37
CA TRP A 108 -12.43 7.72 13.52
C TRP A 108 -12.95 6.29 13.38
N THR A 109 -12.76 5.48 14.42
CA THR A 109 -13.15 4.06 14.45
C THR A 109 -14.26 3.87 15.46
N PHE A 110 -15.24 3.06 15.11
CA PHE A 110 -16.28 2.56 15.98
C PHE A 110 -16.30 1.04 15.90
N GLY A 111 -16.53 0.37 17.04
CA GLY A 111 -16.58 -1.08 17.06
C GLY A 111 -17.27 -1.66 18.29
N VAL A 112 -17.49 -2.96 18.19
CA VAL A 112 -18.16 -3.79 19.21
C VAL A 112 -17.34 -5.04 19.41
N ASP A 113 -17.09 -5.41 20.68
CA ASP A 113 -16.49 -6.67 21.09
C ASP A 113 -17.50 -7.46 21.90
N TYR A 114 -17.79 -8.68 21.48
CA TYR A 114 -18.65 -9.61 22.18
C TYR A 114 -17.84 -10.76 22.76
N PHE A 115 -17.87 -10.93 24.09
CA PHE A 115 -17.14 -11.96 24.77
C PHE A 115 -17.94 -13.28 24.73
N VAL A 116 -17.46 -14.21 23.90
CA VAL A 116 -18.04 -15.56 23.77
C VAL A 116 -17.58 -16.49 24.89
N ALA A 117 -16.48 -16.15 25.56
CA ALA A 117 -15.96 -16.82 26.75
C ALA A 117 -15.28 -15.77 27.65
N PRO A 118 -14.97 -16.07 28.91
CA PRO A 118 -14.41 -15.09 29.86
C PRO A 118 -13.17 -14.36 29.38
N LYS A 119 -12.40 -14.97 28.48
CA LYS A 119 -11.15 -14.41 27.94
C LYS A 119 -11.12 -14.28 26.42
N MET A 120 -12.16 -14.73 25.71
CA MET A 120 -12.19 -14.72 24.25
C MET A 120 -13.32 -13.84 23.74
N PHE A 121 -13.03 -12.97 22.77
CA PHE A 121 -14.02 -12.11 22.14
C PHE A 121 -14.00 -12.20 20.61
N LEU A 122 -15.17 -11.96 20.04
CA LEU A 122 -15.37 -11.66 18.63
C LEU A 122 -15.68 -10.18 18.51
N GLY A 123 -15.01 -9.48 17.62
CA GLY A 123 -15.19 -8.06 17.45
C GLY A 123 -15.47 -7.69 15.98
N ILE A 124 -16.24 -6.63 15.82
CA ILE A 124 -16.45 -5.98 14.54
C ILE A 124 -16.14 -4.50 14.68
N SER A 125 -15.51 -3.92 13.68
CA SER A 125 -15.25 -2.48 13.65
C SER A 125 -15.38 -1.91 12.26
N VAL A 126 -15.62 -0.61 12.22
CA VAL A 126 -15.72 0.18 11.00
C VAL A 126 -15.14 1.56 11.27
N ASP A 127 -14.62 2.20 10.24
CA ASP A 127 -14.22 3.61 10.30
C ASP A 127 -15.36 4.46 9.70
N PRO A 128 -16.24 5.07 10.53
CA PRO A 128 -17.31 5.92 10.01
C PRO A 128 -16.82 7.05 9.14
N VAL A 129 -15.67 7.62 9.49
CA VAL A 129 -15.00 8.66 8.70
C VAL A 129 -13.50 8.39 8.72
N SER A 130 -12.89 8.47 7.55
CA SER A 130 -11.44 8.46 7.42
C SER A 130 -10.98 9.43 6.34
N TYR A 131 -9.82 10.02 6.59
CA TYR A 131 -9.11 10.89 5.67
C TYR A 131 -7.74 10.33 5.38
N THR A 132 -7.36 10.32 4.11
CA THR A 132 -6.03 9.90 3.67
C THR A 132 -5.46 10.97 2.75
N TYR A 133 -4.24 11.38 3.05
CA TYR A 133 -3.40 12.24 2.23
C TYR A 133 -2.27 11.38 1.65
N ASN A 134 -2.06 11.44 0.34
CA ASN A 134 -0.93 10.80 -0.30
C ASN A 134 -0.15 11.85 -1.09
N LEU A 135 1.15 11.79 -0.95
CA LEU A 135 2.11 12.52 -1.77
C LEU A 135 2.92 11.51 -2.58
N THR A 136 2.82 11.58 -3.88
CA THR A 136 3.59 10.73 -4.79
C THR A 136 4.60 11.60 -5.55
N THR A 137 5.87 11.22 -5.48
CA THR A 137 6.95 11.86 -6.24
C THR A 137 7.50 10.84 -7.22
N TYR A 138 7.58 11.22 -8.47
CA TYR A 138 8.13 10.40 -9.53
C TYR A 138 9.38 11.05 -10.12
N VAL A 139 10.47 10.31 -10.11
CA VAL A 139 11.75 10.67 -10.74
C VAL A 139 11.89 9.80 -11.97
N PRO A 140 11.55 10.31 -13.18
CA PRO A 140 11.46 9.48 -14.36
C PRO A 140 12.83 9.01 -14.85
N GLN A 141 13.84 9.84 -14.71
CA GLN A 141 15.20 9.54 -15.17
C GLN A 141 16.19 10.51 -14.53
N GLU A 142 17.44 10.10 -14.44
CA GLU A 142 18.53 10.97 -13.99
C GLU A 142 18.68 12.19 -14.93
N GLY A 143 18.73 13.39 -14.34
CA GLY A 143 18.81 14.65 -15.06
C GLY A 143 17.47 15.28 -15.48
N LEU A 144 16.34 14.57 -15.33
CA LEU A 144 15.01 15.15 -15.50
C LEU A 144 14.46 15.69 -14.19
N GLY A 145 13.55 16.65 -14.28
CA GLY A 145 12.87 17.21 -13.11
C GLY A 145 11.92 16.18 -12.46
N ASN A 146 11.80 16.27 -11.13
CA ASN A 146 10.85 15.45 -10.39
C ASN A 146 9.42 15.91 -10.63
N LEU A 147 8.51 14.97 -10.75
CA LEU A 147 7.08 15.19 -10.84
C LEU A 147 6.46 14.81 -9.50
N SER A 148 5.72 15.73 -8.89
CA SER A 148 5.02 15.47 -7.64
C SER A 148 3.53 15.73 -7.80
N ALA A 149 2.73 14.83 -7.24
CA ALA A 149 1.29 14.96 -7.17
C ALA A 149 0.81 14.56 -5.79
N ASP A 150 -0.16 15.30 -5.29
CA ASP A 150 -0.83 14.97 -4.05
C ASP A 150 -2.28 14.54 -4.29
N SER A 151 -2.82 13.77 -3.38
CA SER A 151 -4.20 13.35 -3.41
C SER A 151 -4.81 13.31 -2.02
N HIS A 152 -6.06 13.72 -1.96
CA HIS A 152 -6.87 13.74 -0.75
C HIS A 152 -8.05 12.79 -0.92
N LYS A 153 -8.24 11.87 0.02
CA LYS A 153 -9.35 10.93 0.01
C LYS A 153 -10.10 10.97 1.32
N ILE A 154 -11.38 11.31 1.25
CA ILE A 154 -12.31 11.13 2.37
C ILE A 154 -13.13 9.88 2.09
N SER A 155 -13.29 9.02 3.07
CA SER A 155 -14.08 7.79 2.94
C SER A 155 -15.00 7.66 4.14
N ALA A 156 -16.25 7.26 3.89
CA ALA A 156 -17.22 6.93 4.92
C ALA A 156 -17.37 5.41 5.02
N PHE A 157 -17.59 4.90 6.23
CA PHE A 157 -17.76 3.49 6.54
C PHE A 157 -16.66 2.58 5.96
N ALA A 158 -15.44 3.07 6.03
CA ALA A 158 -14.28 2.37 5.50
C ALA A 158 -13.81 1.25 6.42
N ARG A 159 -13.14 0.25 5.82
CA ARG A 159 -12.44 -0.85 6.50
C ARG A 159 -13.29 -1.61 7.53
N PRO A 160 -14.41 -2.22 7.15
CA PRO A 160 -15.07 -3.18 8.02
C PRO A 160 -14.07 -4.29 8.37
N THR A 161 -13.89 -4.55 9.65
CA THR A 161 -12.90 -5.51 10.17
C THR A 161 -13.57 -6.44 11.14
N LEU A 162 -13.40 -7.74 10.92
CA LEU A 162 -13.71 -8.80 11.90
C LEU A 162 -12.42 -9.15 12.63
N ARG A 163 -12.53 -9.35 13.94
CA ARG A 163 -11.38 -9.74 14.77
C ARG A 163 -11.77 -10.78 15.79
N VAL A 164 -10.84 -11.65 16.10
CA VAL A 164 -10.89 -12.57 17.23
C VAL A 164 -9.74 -12.20 18.15
N GLY A 165 -9.99 -12.16 19.44
CA GLY A 165 -8.96 -11.81 20.40
C GLY A 165 -9.14 -12.47 21.73
N PHE A 166 -8.05 -12.42 22.51
CA PHE A 166 -8.02 -12.94 23.88
C PHE A 166 -7.68 -11.80 24.84
N LYS A 167 -8.33 -11.79 26.00
CA LYS A 167 -8.02 -10.89 27.11
C LYS A 167 -7.22 -11.66 28.15
N PHE A 168 -6.07 -11.18 28.46
CA PHE A 168 -5.17 -11.72 29.50
C PHE A 168 -5.35 -10.98 30.82
#